data_a92ec58c79f560adf01620011e60b7aa
#
_entry.id   a92ec58c79f560adf01620011e60b7aa
#
_cell.length_a   1.000
_cell.length_b   1.000
_cell.length_c   1.000
_cell.angle_alpha   90.00
_cell.angle_beta   90.00
_cell.angle_gamma   90.00
#
_symmetry.space_group_name_H-M   'P 1'
#
loop_
_entity.id
_entity.type
_entity.pdbx_description
1 polymer ?
#
loop_
_entity_poly.entity_id
_entity_poly.type
_entity_poly.pdbx_seq_one_letter_code
_entity_poly.pdbx_strand_id
1 'polypeptide(L)'
;MSPKTATAIGFVAILLWALLALFTVGTAPAPPFLLNTLCFAIATVIGFGWTLWTGKLSMLRHVSWRIYAFGTVGLMGYHALYFSALRLAPAAEAGLIAYLWPLLIVLLSGLLPGESLKAGHLLGGLLGFSGAALIISGGESGFEIEYLPGYLIAFACAFTWSGYSVISRKLGSAPTVAVTIYCLATTVLSGVAHMAFEETLFPNSTLGWASIVALGLGPVGLAFFVWDVGVKKGDIQLLGVLSYAAPVLSTLVLVAVGIATASWSLGLAALLITGGAAIAAHASLRGSTGG
;
A
#
# COMPACT_ATOMS: atom_id res chain seq x y z
N MET A 1 -4.33 -19.13 13.31
CA MET A 1 -3.08 -18.52 12.77
C MET A 1 -2.47 -17.69 13.89
N SER A 2 -1.16 -17.82 14.14
CA SER A 2 -0.47 -16.98 15.14
C SER A 2 -0.28 -15.55 14.66
N PRO A 3 -0.21 -14.55 15.56
CA PRO A 3 0.09 -13.16 15.16
C PRO A 3 1.40 -13.01 14.38
N LYS A 4 2.44 -13.76 14.77
CA LYS A 4 3.74 -13.77 14.05
C LYS A 4 3.57 -14.24 12.60
N THR A 5 2.83 -15.33 12.37
CA THR A 5 2.55 -15.81 11.00
C THR A 5 1.73 -14.80 10.20
N ALA A 6 0.74 -14.16 10.82
CA ALA A 6 -0.07 -13.13 10.13
C ALA A 6 0.77 -11.89 9.78
N THR A 7 1.68 -11.46 10.66
CA THR A 7 2.64 -10.38 10.39
C THR A 7 3.55 -10.72 9.21
N ALA A 8 4.09 -11.95 9.20
CA ALA A 8 4.92 -12.41 8.08
C ALA A 8 4.15 -12.44 6.75
N ILE A 9 2.88 -12.86 6.76
CA ILE A 9 2.00 -12.80 5.57
C ILE A 9 1.79 -11.35 5.14
N GLY A 10 1.50 -10.44 6.08
CA GLY A 10 1.35 -9.01 5.78
C GLY A 10 2.63 -8.38 5.21
N PHE A 11 3.79 -8.83 5.67
CA PHE A 11 5.09 -8.38 5.15
C PHE A 11 5.30 -8.76 3.67
N VAL A 12 4.69 -9.84 3.20
CA VAL A 12 4.71 -10.19 1.76
C VAL A 12 4.10 -9.06 0.91
N ALA A 13 3.08 -8.34 1.39
CA ALA A 13 2.55 -7.18 0.67
C ALA A 13 3.63 -6.12 0.44
N ILE A 14 4.47 -5.85 1.44
CA ILE A 14 5.55 -4.86 1.37
C ILE A 14 6.60 -5.27 0.32
N LEU A 15 6.95 -6.57 0.28
CA LEU A 15 7.85 -7.11 -0.74
C LEU A 15 7.25 -7.01 -2.16
N LEU A 16 5.94 -7.25 -2.29
CA LEU A 16 5.24 -7.07 -3.57
C LEU A 16 5.22 -5.60 -3.97
N TRP A 17 4.93 -4.68 -3.05
CA TRP A 17 4.95 -3.23 -3.34
C TRP A 17 6.34 -2.70 -3.68
N ALA A 18 7.41 -3.34 -3.23
CA ALA A 18 8.77 -3.02 -3.68
C ALA A 18 8.97 -3.23 -5.20
N LEU A 19 8.19 -4.10 -5.84
CA LEU A 19 8.22 -4.34 -7.28
C LEU A 19 7.31 -3.39 -8.08
N LEU A 20 6.50 -2.56 -7.39
CA LEU A 20 5.49 -1.73 -8.03
C LEU A 20 6.11 -0.76 -9.04
N ALA A 21 7.17 -0.04 -8.66
CA ALA A 21 7.82 0.92 -9.55
C ALA A 21 8.43 0.24 -10.79
N LEU A 22 9.11 -0.90 -10.61
CA LEU A 22 9.69 -1.66 -11.71
C LEU A 22 8.65 -2.00 -12.78
N PHE A 23 7.53 -2.59 -12.37
CA PHE A 23 6.49 -2.97 -13.33
C PHE A 23 5.74 -1.76 -13.88
N THR A 24 5.50 -0.72 -13.07
CA THR A 24 4.79 0.49 -13.52
C THR A 24 5.54 1.19 -14.64
N VAL A 25 6.87 1.32 -14.57
CA VAL A 25 7.69 1.89 -15.65
C VAL A 25 7.47 1.17 -16.98
N GLY A 26 7.31 -0.15 -16.94
CA GLY A 26 7.06 -0.96 -18.14
C GLY A 26 5.69 -0.77 -18.79
N THR A 27 4.70 -0.20 -18.07
CA THR A 27 3.32 -0.10 -18.57
C THR A 27 3.02 1.12 -19.44
N ALA A 28 3.98 2.03 -19.62
CA ALA A 28 3.77 3.19 -20.47
C ALA A 28 3.36 2.78 -21.91
N PRO A 29 2.44 3.51 -22.55
CA PRO A 29 1.81 4.78 -22.16
C PRO A 29 0.45 4.62 -21.44
N ALA A 30 0.12 3.47 -20.85
CA ALA A 30 -1.19 3.24 -20.21
C ALA A 30 -1.47 4.29 -19.12
N PRO A 31 -2.61 5.00 -19.18
CA PRO A 31 -2.96 6.02 -18.20
C PRO A 31 -3.38 5.37 -16.86
N PRO A 32 -3.31 6.12 -15.73
CA PRO A 32 -3.45 5.56 -14.39
C PRO A 32 -4.74 4.80 -14.11
N PHE A 33 -5.90 5.33 -14.50
CA PHE A 33 -7.17 4.63 -14.24
C PHE A 33 -7.37 3.42 -15.15
N LEU A 34 -6.87 3.45 -16.40
CA LEU A 34 -6.84 2.26 -17.25
C LEU A 34 -5.97 1.17 -16.62
N LEU A 35 -4.75 1.54 -16.20
CA LEU A 35 -3.84 0.61 -15.54
C LEU A 35 -4.46 0.01 -14.27
N ASN A 36 -5.07 0.86 -13.45
CA ASN A 36 -5.77 0.44 -12.25
C ASN A 36 -6.90 -0.55 -12.57
N THR A 37 -7.71 -0.26 -13.60
CA THR A 37 -8.78 -1.14 -14.07
C THR A 37 -8.25 -2.52 -14.44
N LEU A 38 -7.22 -2.59 -15.27
CA LEU A 38 -6.63 -3.85 -15.74
C LEU A 38 -6.03 -4.65 -14.58
N CYS A 39 -5.26 -4.01 -13.69
CA CYS A 39 -4.65 -4.66 -12.55
C CYS A 39 -5.69 -5.19 -11.56
N PHE A 40 -6.71 -4.40 -11.20
CA PHE A 40 -7.77 -4.84 -10.30
C PHE A 40 -8.71 -5.87 -10.93
N ALA A 41 -8.86 -5.89 -12.26
CA ALA A 41 -9.56 -6.98 -12.96
C ALA A 41 -8.83 -8.32 -12.77
N ILE A 42 -7.50 -8.33 -12.92
CA ILE A 42 -6.68 -9.51 -12.65
C ILE A 42 -6.80 -9.93 -11.17
N ALA A 43 -6.69 -8.97 -10.24
CA ALA A 43 -6.90 -9.22 -8.80
C ALA A 43 -8.27 -9.83 -8.50
N THR A 44 -9.30 -9.36 -9.19
CA THR A 44 -10.68 -9.88 -9.07
C THR A 44 -10.76 -11.33 -9.52
N VAL A 45 -10.15 -11.66 -10.67
CA VAL A 45 -10.11 -13.04 -11.19
C VAL A 45 -9.40 -13.98 -10.21
N ILE A 46 -8.23 -13.55 -9.67
CA ILE A 46 -7.49 -14.31 -8.64
C ILE A 46 -8.36 -14.51 -7.40
N GLY A 47 -8.99 -13.44 -6.92
CA GLY A 47 -9.83 -13.47 -5.73
C GLY A 47 -11.03 -14.41 -5.89
N PHE A 48 -11.73 -14.38 -7.02
CA PHE A 48 -12.82 -15.31 -7.31
C PHE A 48 -12.31 -16.74 -7.47
N GLY A 49 -11.21 -16.96 -8.20
CA GLY A 49 -10.58 -18.27 -8.33
C GLY A 49 -10.23 -18.89 -6.98
N TRP A 50 -9.58 -18.11 -6.10
CA TRP A 50 -9.27 -18.53 -4.73
C TRP A 50 -10.52 -18.80 -3.90
N THR A 51 -11.55 -17.94 -3.99
CA THR A 51 -12.82 -18.08 -3.25
C THR A 51 -13.56 -19.34 -3.67
N LEU A 52 -13.59 -19.64 -4.97
CA LEU A 52 -14.20 -20.86 -5.52
C LEU A 52 -13.42 -22.11 -5.09
N TRP A 53 -12.11 -22.09 -5.26
CA TRP A 53 -11.23 -23.22 -4.90
C TRP A 53 -11.31 -23.59 -3.43
N THR A 54 -11.46 -22.58 -2.56
CA THR A 54 -11.57 -22.80 -1.10
C THR A 54 -13.01 -23.05 -0.63
N GLY A 55 -14.01 -23.08 -1.52
CA GLY A 55 -15.42 -23.28 -1.18
C GLY A 55 -16.05 -22.14 -0.37
N LYS A 56 -15.45 -20.95 -0.37
CA LYS A 56 -15.86 -19.81 0.48
C LYS A 56 -16.83 -18.84 -0.21
N LEU A 57 -17.37 -19.18 -1.37
CA LEU A 57 -18.25 -18.28 -2.13
C LEU A 57 -19.49 -17.86 -1.32
N SER A 58 -20.05 -18.77 -0.53
CA SER A 58 -21.20 -18.48 0.35
C SER A 58 -20.88 -17.41 1.39
N MET A 59 -19.62 -17.29 1.85
CA MET A 59 -19.23 -16.29 2.84
C MET A 59 -19.44 -14.85 2.32
N LEU A 60 -19.30 -14.63 1.01
CA LEU A 60 -19.50 -13.30 0.42
C LEU A 60 -20.93 -12.80 0.61
N ARG A 61 -21.94 -13.69 0.63
CA ARG A 61 -23.35 -13.31 0.80
C ARG A 61 -23.66 -12.83 2.23
N HIS A 62 -22.83 -13.18 3.20
CA HIS A 62 -23.04 -12.84 4.61
C HIS A 62 -22.25 -11.58 5.03
N VAL A 63 -21.43 -11.02 4.14
CA VAL A 63 -20.73 -9.75 4.39
C VAL A 63 -21.68 -8.59 4.16
N SER A 64 -21.77 -7.68 5.14
CA SER A 64 -22.60 -6.49 5.01
C SER A 64 -22.16 -5.60 3.85
N TRP A 65 -23.12 -4.98 3.13
CA TRP A 65 -22.84 -4.03 2.09
C TRP A 65 -21.97 -2.84 2.58
N ARG A 66 -22.10 -2.46 3.86
CA ARG A 66 -21.28 -1.41 4.49
C ARG A 66 -19.79 -1.76 4.52
N ILE A 67 -19.47 -3.04 4.73
CA ILE A 67 -18.09 -3.54 4.67
C ILE A 67 -17.57 -3.49 3.24
N TYR A 68 -18.39 -3.84 2.25
CA TYR A 68 -18.04 -3.72 0.84
C TYR A 68 -17.82 -2.27 0.43
N ALA A 69 -18.71 -1.37 0.80
CA ALA A 69 -18.56 0.06 0.55
C ALA A 69 -17.28 0.61 1.20
N PHE A 70 -17.05 0.28 2.47
CA PHE A 70 -15.84 0.68 3.20
C PHE A 70 -14.56 0.19 2.51
N GLY A 71 -14.47 -1.10 2.14
CA GLY A 71 -13.31 -1.65 1.47
C GLY A 71 -13.08 -1.05 0.08
N THR A 72 -14.16 -0.81 -0.67
CA THR A 72 -14.10 -0.13 -1.99
C THR A 72 -13.60 1.31 -1.85
N VAL A 73 -14.11 2.07 -0.89
CA VAL A 73 -13.62 3.44 -0.60
C VAL A 73 -12.16 3.40 -0.21
N GLY A 74 -11.72 2.41 0.58
CA GLY A 74 -10.31 2.24 0.93
C GLY A 74 -9.43 2.05 -0.30
N LEU A 75 -9.76 1.10 -1.18
CA LEU A 75 -8.95 0.78 -2.35
C LEU A 75 -9.09 1.84 -3.46
N MET A 76 -10.32 2.05 -3.95
CA MET A 76 -10.56 3.01 -5.04
C MET A 76 -10.26 4.44 -4.60
N GLY A 77 -10.69 4.83 -3.40
CA GLY A 77 -10.47 6.17 -2.87
C GLY A 77 -8.98 6.51 -2.74
N TYR A 78 -8.18 5.58 -2.20
CA TYR A 78 -6.73 5.74 -2.15
C TYR A 78 -6.13 6.01 -3.53
N HIS A 79 -6.44 5.19 -4.53
CA HIS A 79 -5.87 5.34 -5.88
C HIS A 79 -6.37 6.62 -6.57
N ALA A 80 -7.66 6.94 -6.46
CA ALA A 80 -8.21 8.17 -7.03
C ALA A 80 -7.58 9.43 -6.43
N LEU A 81 -7.42 9.46 -5.10
CA LEU A 81 -6.76 10.59 -4.41
C LEU A 81 -5.28 10.67 -4.78
N TYR A 82 -4.57 9.54 -4.83
CA TYR A 82 -3.16 9.51 -5.20
C TYR A 82 -2.92 10.05 -6.62
N PHE A 83 -3.67 9.56 -7.60
CA PHE A 83 -3.55 10.04 -8.98
C PHE A 83 -3.93 11.52 -9.12
N SER A 84 -4.94 11.97 -8.36
CA SER A 84 -5.33 13.39 -8.34
C SER A 84 -4.24 14.27 -7.73
N ALA A 85 -3.62 13.81 -6.64
CA ALA A 85 -2.50 14.53 -6.00
C ALA A 85 -1.32 14.71 -6.97
N LEU A 86 -0.96 13.64 -7.71
CA LEU A 86 0.13 13.67 -8.70
C LEU A 86 -0.16 14.58 -9.91
N ARG A 87 -1.42 14.92 -10.18
CA ARG A 87 -1.80 15.89 -11.23
C ARG A 87 -1.77 17.33 -10.74
N LEU A 88 -1.84 17.56 -9.43
CA LEU A 88 -2.01 18.86 -8.81
C LEU A 88 -0.79 19.32 -7.99
N ALA A 89 0.23 18.49 -7.86
CA ALA A 89 1.47 18.80 -7.17
C ALA A 89 2.65 18.00 -7.77
N PRO A 90 3.89 18.46 -7.58
CA PRO A 90 5.07 17.71 -7.99
C PRO A 90 5.08 16.32 -7.32
N ALA A 91 5.50 15.31 -8.10
CA ALA A 91 5.38 13.90 -7.69
C ALA A 91 6.17 13.55 -6.43
N ALA A 92 7.31 14.21 -6.20
CA ALA A 92 8.14 13.98 -5.03
C ALA A 92 7.43 14.41 -3.74
N GLU A 93 6.89 15.63 -3.69
CA GLU A 93 6.21 16.19 -2.53
C GLU A 93 4.87 15.47 -2.28
N ALA A 94 4.07 15.26 -3.34
CA ALA A 94 2.83 14.51 -3.24
C ALA A 94 3.07 13.07 -2.76
N GLY A 95 4.10 12.41 -3.29
CA GLY A 95 4.51 11.08 -2.87
C GLY A 95 4.97 11.04 -1.41
N LEU A 96 5.77 12.03 -0.98
CA LEU A 96 6.23 12.15 0.40
C LEU A 96 5.07 12.31 1.39
N ILE A 97 4.12 13.19 1.08
CA ILE A 97 2.93 13.40 1.91
C ILE A 97 2.06 12.14 1.93
N ALA A 98 1.80 11.53 0.77
CA ALA A 98 1.08 10.28 0.70
C ALA A 98 1.77 9.19 1.54
N TYR A 99 3.10 9.16 1.57
CA TYR A 99 3.91 8.19 2.34
C TYR A 99 3.90 8.42 3.87
N LEU A 100 3.11 9.36 4.37
CA LEU A 100 2.74 9.44 5.79
C LEU A 100 1.85 8.26 6.24
N TRP A 101 1.21 7.53 5.33
CA TRP A 101 0.28 6.47 5.67
C TRP A 101 0.84 5.39 6.63
N PRO A 102 2.11 4.96 6.57
CA PRO A 102 2.63 3.99 7.52
C PRO A 102 2.72 4.55 8.94
N LEU A 103 3.17 5.80 9.09
CA LEU A 103 3.21 6.49 10.38
C LEU A 103 1.79 6.69 10.94
N LEU A 104 0.85 7.07 10.09
CA LEU A 104 -0.56 7.19 10.47
C LEU A 104 -1.15 5.85 10.90
N ILE A 105 -0.79 4.72 10.28
CA ILE A 105 -1.19 3.39 10.76
C ILE A 105 -0.67 3.17 12.19
N VAL A 106 0.60 3.47 12.45
CA VAL A 106 1.20 3.31 13.79
C VAL A 106 0.44 4.17 14.81
N LEU A 107 0.23 5.45 14.52
CA LEU A 107 -0.44 6.39 15.41
C LEU A 107 -1.91 6.00 15.65
N LEU A 108 -2.67 5.78 14.59
CA LEU A 108 -4.09 5.47 14.66
C LEU A 108 -4.37 4.08 15.26
N SER A 109 -3.45 3.13 15.09
CA SER A 109 -3.60 1.80 15.71
C SER A 109 -3.58 1.84 17.22
N GLY A 110 -2.89 2.83 17.83
CA GLY A 110 -2.92 3.06 19.27
C GLY A 110 -4.30 3.43 19.83
N LEU A 111 -5.26 3.79 18.95
CA LEU A 111 -6.65 4.07 19.32
C LEU A 111 -7.53 2.79 19.32
N LEU A 112 -6.98 1.66 18.89
CA LEU A 112 -7.71 0.40 18.85
C LEU A 112 -7.76 -0.26 20.22
N PRO A 113 -8.90 -0.87 20.61
CA PRO A 113 -8.98 -1.65 21.83
C PRO A 113 -7.95 -2.81 21.86
N GLY A 114 -7.21 -2.91 22.94
CA GLY A 114 -6.20 -3.97 23.11
C GLY A 114 -4.86 -3.72 22.44
N GLU A 115 -4.70 -2.62 21.70
CA GLU A 115 -3.42 -2.20 21.15
C GLU A 115 -2.75 -1.18 22.09
N SER A 116 -1.43 -1.27 22.24
CA SER A 116 -0.66 -0.31 23.03
C SER A 116 0.43 0.33 22.17
N LEU A 117 0.30 1.62 21.95
CA LEU A 117 1.35 2.38 21.26
C LEU A 117 2.53 2.62 22.22
N LYS A 118 3.71 2.14 21.86
CA LYS A 118 4.94 2.31 22.63
C LYS A 118 5.85 3.34 21.96
N ALA A 119 6.68 3.99 22.76
CA ALA A 119 7.67 4.95 22.25
C ALA A 119 8.57 4.36 21.15
N GLY A 120 8.90 3.07 21.22
CA GLY A 120 9.66 2.37 20.20
C GLY A 120 8.94 2.26 18.86
N HIS A 121 7.61 2.12 18.83
CA HIS A 121 6.85 2.13 17.57
C HIS A 121 6.88 3.54 16.94
N LEU A 122 6.71 4.58 17.75
CA LEU A 122 6.75 5.96 17.28
C LEU A 122 8.13 6.33 16.76
N LEU A 123 9.18 6.04 17.53
CA LEU A 123 10.56 6.31 17.11
C LEU A 123 10.93 5.52 15.84
N GLY A 124 10.54 4.25 15.78
CA GLY A 124 10.73 3.42 14.60
C GLY A 124 10.02 3.96 13.37
N GLY A 125 8.79 4.44 13.53
CA GLY A 125 8.01 5.08 12.46
C GLY A 125 8.63 6.38 11.97
N LEU A 126 9.11 7.22 12.88
CA LEU A 126 9.78 8.49 12.52
C LEU A 126 11.11 8.25 11.78
N LEU A 127 11.93 7.29 12.25
CA LEU A 127 13.16 6.92 11.56
C LEU A 127 12.86 6.33 10.18
N GLY A 128 11.86 5.45 10.08
CA GLY A 128 11.41 4.86 8.82
C GLY A 128 10.93 5.93 7.83
N PHE A 129 10.11 6.87 8.30
CA PHE A 129 9.65 8.00 7.49
C PHE A 129 10.81 8.88 7.02
N SER A 130 11.78 9.19 7.90
CA SER A 130 12.95 9.98 7.52
C SER A 130 13.79 9.30 6.43
N GLY A 131 13.97 7.97 6.52
CA GLY A 131 14.65 7.20 5.49
C GLY A 131 13.88 7.17 4.16
N ALA A 132 12.56 6.97 4.21
CA ALA A 132 11.70 7.01 3.02
C ALA A 132 11.71 8.40 2.38
N ALA A 133 11.69 9.46 3.19
CA ALA A 133 11.76 10.85 2.72
C ALA A 133 13.04 11.13 1.93
N LEU A 134 14.19 10.63 2.38
CA LEU A 134 15.46 10.76 1.64
C LEU A 134 15.39 10.12 0.24
N ILE A 135 14.70 8.99 0.10
CA ILE A 135 14.56 8.30 -1.20
C ILE A 135 13.58 9.05 -2.10
N ILE A 136 12.40 9.40 -1.58
CA ILE A 136 11.30 9.97 -2.36
C ILE A 136 11.62 11.39 -2.84
N SER A 137 12.26 12.21 -1.97
CA SER A 137 12.64 13.59 -2.30
C SER A 137 13.90 13.70 -3.16
N GLY A 138 14.68 12.62 -3.28
CA GLY A 138 16.00 12.70 -3.91
C GLY A 138 16.97 13.64 -3.22
N GLY A 139 16.62 14.15 -2.02
CA GLY A 139 17.36 15.18 -1.28
C GLY A 139 16.99 16.61 -1.65
N GLU A 140 16.09 16.79 -2.61
CA GLU A 140 15.56 18.11 -3.02
C GLU A 140 14.05 18.11 -2.76
N SER A 141 13.55 18.99 -1.91
CA SER A 141 12.12 19.22 -1.71
C SER A 141 11.89 20.70 -1.41
N GLY A 142 11.00 21.31 -2.17
CA GLY A 142 10.50 22.66 -1.95
C GLY A 142 8.97 22.64 -1.94
N PHE A 143 8.36 22.84 -0.75
CA PHE A 143 6.90 22.96 -0.67
C PHE A 143 6.49 24.38 -1.07
N GLU A 144 5.75 24.49 -2.16
CA GLU A 144 5.21 25.75 -2.65
C GLU A 144 3.71 25.83 -2.39
N ILE A 145 3.22 27.01 -1.98
CA ILE A 145 1.82 27.25 -1.63
C ILE A 145 0.88 27.05 -2.83
N GLU A 146 1.40 27.21 -4.04
CA GLU A 146 0.67 26.98 -5.29
C GLU A 146 0.13 25.55 -5.38
N TYR A 147 0.88 24.56 -4.89
CA TYR A 147 0.52 23.15 -4.92
C TYR A 147 -0.27 22.66 -3.71
N LEU A 148 -0.68 23.58 -2.81
CA LEU A 148 -1.43 23.24 -1.60
C LEU A 148 -2.65 22.33 -1.85
N PRO A 149 -3.48 22.53 -2.90
CA PRO A 149 -4.58 21.60 -3.20
C PRO A 149 -4.12 20.16 -3.40
N GLY A 150 -3.02 19.96 -4.15
CA GLY A 150 -2.41 18.64 -4.37
C GLY A 150 -1.88 18.02 -3.07
N TYR A 151 -1.26 18.82 -2.21
CA TYR A 151 -0.76 18.37 -0.90
C TYR A 151 -1.88 17.93 0.04
N LEU A 152 -2.98 18.67 0.07
CA LEU A 152 -4.16 18.30 0.87
C LEU A 152 -4.80 17.00 0.37
N ILE A 153 -4.84 16.79 -0.95
CA ILE A 153 -5.32 15.53 -1.53
C ILE A 153 -4.36 14.37 -1.23
N ALA A 154 -3.04 14.58 -1.30
CA ALA A 154 -2.05 13.57 -0.89
C ALA A 154 -2.18 13.20 0.59
N PHE A 155 -2.46 14.17 1.46
CA PHE A 155 -2.70 13.92 2.87
C PHE A 155 -4.00 13.13 3.09
N ALA A 156 -5.08 13.48 2.40
CA ALA A 156 -6.33 12.72 2.41
C ALA A 156 -6.12 11.28 1.90
N CYS A 157 -5.25 11.08 0.90
CA CYS A 157 -4.84 9.77 0.41
C CYS A 157 -4.17 8.96 1.54
N ALA A 158 -3.19 9.53 2.25
CA ALA A 158 -2.52 8.88 3.38
C ALA A 158 -3.52 8.48 4.48
N PHE A 159 -4.46 9.35 4.80
CA PHE A 159 -5.55 9.06 5.77
C PHE A 159 -6.50 7.97 5.29
N THR A 160 -6.82 7.95 4.01
CA THR A 160 -7.71 6.94 3.43
C THR A 160 -7.12 5.54 3.57
N TRP A 161 -5.84 5.36 3.24
CA TRP A 161 -5.19 4.06 3.34
C TRP A 161 -4.92 3.63 4.79
N SER A 162 -4.46 4.55 5.62
CA SER A 162 -4.24 4.26 7.04
C SER A 162 -5.55 3.97 7.78
N GLY A 163 -6.59 4.76 7.51
CA GLY A 163 -7.94 4.54 8.05
C GLY A 163 -8.51 3.19 7.60
N TYR A 164 -8.39 2.86 6.30
CA TYR A 164 -8.77 1.55 5.79
C TYR A 164 -8.05 0.42 6.55
N SER A 165 -6.73 0.51 6.71
CA SER A 165 -5.94 -0.52 7.38
C SER A 165 -6.33 -0.69 8.86
N VAL A 166 -6.45 0.41 9.61
CA VAL A 166 -6.77 0.40 11.04
C VAL A 166 -8.21 -0.04 11.29
N ILE A 167 -9.17 0.46 10.49
CA ILE A 167 -10.58 0.06 10.61
C ILE A 167 -10.76 -1.40 10.18
N SER A 168 -10.02 -1.88 9.16
CA SER A 168 -10.03 -3.30 8.78
C SER A 168 -9.64 -4.20 9.95
N ARG A 169 -8.68 -3.78 10.79
CA ARG A 169 -8.34 -4.50 12.03
C ARG A 169 -9.54 -4.53 13.00
N LYS A 170 -10.21 -3.41 13.20
CA LYS A 170 -11.44 -3.35 14.03
C LYS A 170 -12.55 -4.25 13.47
N LEU A 171 -12.63 -4.38 12.15
CA LEU A 171 -13.58 -5.24 11.42
C LEU A 171 -13.01 -6.67 11.20
N GLY A 172 -12.12 -7.13 12.07
CA GLY A 172 -11.37 -8.39 11.93
C GLY A 172 -12.19 -9.66 11.70
N SER A 173 -13.50 -9.63 12.00
CA SER A 173 -14.47 -10.71 11.70
C SER A 173 -14.82 -10.80 10.21
N ALA A 174 -14.63 -9.74 9.43
CA ALA A 174 -14.90 -9.77 7.99
C ALA A 174 -13.89 -10.69 7.28
N PRO A 175 -14.35 -11.67 6.46
CA PRO A 175 -13.46 -12.63 5.82
C PRO A 175 -12.59 -11.94 4.76
N THR A 176 -11.32 -12.36 4.63
CA THR A 176 -10.39 -11.82 3.61
C THR A 176 -10.90 -12.00 2.18
N VAL A 177 -11.77 -13.00 1.91
CA VAL A 177 -12.42 -13.14 0.60
C VAL A 177 -13.26 -11.92 0.20
N ALA A 178 -13.67 -11.06 1.16
CA ALA A 178 -14.35 -9.80 0.85
C ALA A 178 -13.50 -8.84 0.00
N VAL A 179 -12.17 -8.92 0.08
CA VAL A 179 -11.23 -8.16 -0.76
C VAL A 179 -11.49 -8.38 -2.24
N THR A 180 -11.98 -9.58 -2.63
CA THR A 180 -12.38 -9.88 -4.03
C THR A 180 -13.45 -8.90 -4.52
N ILE A 181 -14.44 -8.58 -3.70
CA ILE A 181 -15.51 -7.63 -4.06
C ILE A 181 -14.99 -6.20 -4.05
N TYR A 182 -14.06 -5.85 -3.14
CA TYR A 182 -13.39 -4.54 -3.17
C TYR A 182 -12.62 -4.35 -4.49
N CYS A 183 -11.88 -5.39 -4.93
CA CYS A 183 -11.16 -5.38 -6.21
C CYS A 183 -12.14 -5.26 -7.40
N LEU A 184 -13.24 -6.02 -7.41
CA LEU A 184 -14.26 -5.94 -8.46
C LEU A 184 -14.86 -4.54 -8.55
N ALA A 185 -15.28 -3.97 -7.42
CA ALA A 185 -15.85 -2.62 -7.40
C ALA A 185 -14.81 -1.56 -7.83
N THR A 186 -13.55 -1.71 -7.40
CA THR A 186 -12.45 -0.83 -7.83
C THR A 186 -12.22 -0.95 -9.34
N THR A 187 -12.27 -2.16 -9.91
CA THR A 187 -12.19 -2.37 -11.37
C THR A 187 -13.25 -1.57 -12.10
N VAL A 188 -14.52 -1.71 -11.67
CA VAL A 188 -15.66 -1.03 -12.33
C VAL A 188 -15.53 0.49 -12.20
N LEU A 189 -15.26 0.99 -10.99
CA LEU A 189 -15.17 2.43 -10.74
C LEU A 189 -13.97 3.07 -11.43
N SER A 190 -12.81 2.37 -11.47
CA SER A 190 -11.65 2.84 -12.23
C SER A 190 -11.92 2.85 -13.73
N GLY A 191 -12.64 1.84 -14.24
CA GLY A 191 -13.05 1.80 -15.65
C GLY A 191 -13.97 2.96 -16.02
N VAL A 192 -14.92 3.30 -15.14
CA VAL A 192 -15.77 4.49 -15.32
C VAL A 192 -14.94 5.77 -15.27
N ALA A 193 -14.01 5.90 -14.33
CA ALA A 193 -13.12 7.06 -14.24
C ALA A 193 -12.22 7.17 -15.47
N HIS A 194 -11.69 6.05 -15.97
CA HIS A 194 -10.92 6.01 -17.19
C HIS A 194 -11.74 6.56 -18.37
N MET A 195 -12.94 6.06 -18.59
CA MET A 195 -13.82 6.52 -19.69
C MET A 195 -14.19 7.99 -19.57
N ALA A 196 -14.25 8.53 -18.36
CA ALA A 196 -14.63 9.94 -18.13
C ALA A 196 -13.45 10.93 -18.23
N PHE A 197 -12.23 10.51 -17.92
CA PHE A 197 -11.11 11.44 -17.67
C PHE A 197 -9.83 11.12 -18.43
N GLU A 198 -9.75 9.99 -19.15
CA GLU A 198 -8.50 9.55 -19.80
C GLU A 198 -8.73 9.12 -21.24
N GLU A 199 -7.71 9.29 -22.08
CA GLU A 199 -7.64 8.63 -23.37
C GLU A 199 -7.14 7.19 -23.22
N THR A 200 -7.72 6.27 -24.01
CA THR A 200 -7.32 4.86 -23.97
C THR A 200 -6.02 4.67 -24.74
N LEU A 201 -4.94 4.43 -24.00
CA LEU A 201 -3.62 4.13 -24.54
C LEU A 201 -3.14 2.82 -23.96
N PHE A 202 -2.86 1.84 -24.82
CA PHE A 202 -2.32 0.54 -24.43
C PHE A 202 -0.82 0.44 -24.67
N PRO A 203 -0.09 -0.40 -23.89
CA PRO A 203 1.30 -0.69 -24.18
C PRO A 203 1.45 -1.34 -25.55
N ASN A 204 2.46 -0.89 -26.32
CA ASN A 204 2.75 -1.37 -27.67
C ASN A 204 3.68 -2.59 -27.70
N SER A 205 4.09 -3.11 -26.53
CA SER A 205 5.05 -4.20 -26.41
C SER A 205 4.54 -5.35 -25.56
N THR A 206 5.01 -6.56 -25.82
CA THR A 206 4.75 -7.75 -24.98
C THR A 206 5.23 -7.53 -23.55
N LEU A 207 6.36 -6.83 -23.37
CA LEU A 207 6.88 -6.48 -22.04
C LEU A 207 5.91 -5.57 -21.27
N GLY A 208 5.28 -4.61 -21.96
CA GLY A 208 4.26 -3.74 -21.34
C GLY A 208 3.06 -4.52 -20.82
N TRP A 209 2.53 -5.43 -21.61
CA TRP A 209 1.45 -6.32 -21.19
C TRP A 209 1.87 -7.27 -20.08
N ALA A 210 3.09 -7.85 -20.16
CA ALA A 210 3.65 -8.67 -19.09
C ALA A 210 3.78 -7.87 -17.76
N SER A 211 4.15 -6.60 -17.84
CA SER A 211 4.23 -5.70 -16.69
C SER A 211 2.86 -5.44 -16.06
N ILE A 212 1.80 -5.23 -16.88
CA ILE A 212 0.42 -5.10 -16.38
C ILE A 212 -0.02 -6.40 -15.67
N VAL A 213 0.26 -7.55 -16.28
CA VAL A 213 -0.06 -8.84 -15.67
C VAL A 213 0.68 -9.03 -14.35
N ALA A 214 1.98 -8.74 -14.32
CA ALA A 214 2.80 -8.83 -13.11
C ALA A 214 2.30 -7.90 -11.99
N LEU A 215 1.91 -6.66 -12.32
CA LEU A 215 1.26 -5.73 -11.38
C LEU A 215 -0.04 -6.31 -10.83
N GLY A 216 -0.91 -6.80 -11.70
CA GLY A 216 -2.21 -7.34 -11.32
C GLY A 216 -2.11 -8.64 -10.51
N LEU A 217 -1.11 -9.48 -10.76
CA LEU A 217 -0.85 -10.70 -9.99
C LEU A 217 -0.24 -10.38 -8.61
N GLY A 218 0.69 -9.44 -8.54
CA GLY A 218 1.51 -9.17 -7.37
C GLY A 218 1.10 -7.89 -6.61
N PRO A 219 1.72 -6.73 -6.95
CA PRO A 219 1.59 -5.48 -6.16
C PRO A 219 0.17 -4.95 -6.01
N VAL A 220 -0.66 -5.08 -7.03
CA VAL A 220 -2.05 -4.59 -7.04
C VAL A 220 -3.06 -5.73 -6.80
N GLY A 221 -2.64 -7.00 -6.95
CA GLY A 221 -3.50 -8.17 -6.72
C GLY A 221 -3.27 -8.81 -5.36
N LEU A 222 -2.39 -9.79 -5.32
CA LEU A 222 -2.12 -10.61 -4.13
C LEU A 222 -1.78 -9.75 -2.89
N ALA A 223 -1.11 -8.62 -3.09
CA ALA A 223 -0.70 -7.73 -2.00
C ALA A 223 -1.87 -7.32 -1.10
N PHE A 224 -3.04 -7.00 -1.65
CA PHE A 224 -4.20 -6.57 -0.84
C PHE A 224 -4.78 -7.71 0.01
N PHE A 225 -4.75 -8.95 -0.48
CA PHE A 225 -5.22 -10.11 0.29
C PHE A 225 -4.28 -10.43 1.45
N VAL A 226 -2.96 -10.43 1.21
CA VAL A 226 -1.98 -10.71 2.28
C VAL A 226 -1.88 -9.54 3.26
N TRP A 227 -2.06 -8.29 2.81
CA TRP A 227 -2.17 -7.12 3.66
C TRP A 227 -3.38 -7.20 4.60
N ASP A 228 -4.55 -7.55 4.07
CA ASP A 228 -5.77 -7.72 4.86
C ASP A 228 -5.59 -8.75 5.99
N VAL A 229 -4.91 -9.87 5.70
CA VAL A 229 -4.56 -10.86 6.75
C VAL A 229 -3.61 -10.25 7.78
N GLY A 230 -2.58 -9.53 7.32
CA GLY A 230 -1.57 -8.92 8.17
C GLY A 230 -2.15 -7.90 9.13
N VAL A 231 -2.91 -6.94 8.63
CA VAL A 231 -3.49 -5.87 9.47
C VAL A 231 -4.56 -6.38 10.42
N LYS A 232 -5.34 -7.39 10.02
CA LYS A 232 -6.41 -7.96 10.87
C LYS A 232 -5.88 -8.84 12.00
N LYS A 233 -4.82 -9.60 11.77
CA LYS A 233 -4.39 -10.69 12.66
C LYS A 233 -2.93 -10.59 13.11
N GLY A 234 -2.13 -9.76 12.46
CA GLY A 234 -0.71 -9.56 12.77
C GLY A 234 -0.46 -8.40 13.72
N ASP A 235 0.79 -8.01 13.86
CA ASP A 235 1.22 -6.78 14.55
C ASP A 235 1.13 -5.61 13.59
N ILE A 236 0.08 -4.80 13.73
CA ILE A 236 -0.22 -3.70 12.83
C ILE A 236 0.79 -2.54 12.98
N GLN A 237 1.30 -2.29 14.19
CA GLN A 237 2.32 -1.27 14.42
C GLN A 237 3.63 -1.64 13.75
N LEU A 238 4.06 -2.90 13.91
CA LEU A 238 5.26 -3.40 13.27
C LEU A 238 5.11 -3.39 11.73
N LEU A 239 3.96 -3.80 11.19
CA LEU A 239 3.69 -3.73 9.76
C LEU A 239 3.71 -2.29 9.23
N GLY A 240 3.17 -1.33 9.99
CA GLY A 240 3.26 0.09 9.67
C GLY A 240 4.72 0.54 9.52
N VAL A 241 5.57 0.26 10.51
CA VAL A 241 6.99 0.64 10.43
C VAL A 241 7.73 -0.09 9.31
N LEU A 242 7.50 -1.40 9.15
CA LEU A 242 8.13 -2.20 8.10
C LEU A 242 7.75 -1.73 6.70
N SER A 243 6.60 -1.07 6.53
CA SER A 243 6.16 -0.55 5.22
C SER A 243 7.10 0.50 4.66
N TYR A 244 7.89 1.18 5.50
CA TYR A 244 8.94 2.08 5.04
C TYR A 244 10.10 1.37 4.32
N ALA A 245 10.19 0.05 4.41
CA ALA A 245 11.16 -0.70 3.63
C ALA A 245 10.83 -0.71 2.10
N ALA A 246 9.56 -0.51 1.71
CA ALA A 246 9.16 -0.61 0.31
C ALA A 246 9.91 0.35 -0.62
N PRO A 247 10.11 1.67 -0.34
CA PRO A 247 10.89 2.55 -1.22
C PRO A 247 12.35 2.12 -1.38
N VAL A 248 13.00 1.71 -0.28
CA VAL A 248 14.40 1.25 -0.33
C VAL A 248 14.51 -0.03 -1.15
N LEU A 249 13.66 -1.00 -0.88
CA LEU A 249 13.64 -2.26 -1.63
C LEU A 249 13.32 -2.01 -3.12
N SER A 250 12.37 -1.10 -3.41
CA SER A 250 12.03 -0.70 -4.77
C SER A 250 13.24 -0.07 -5.49
N THR A 251 13.94 0.85 -4.83
CA THR A 251 15.15 1.47 -5.40
C THR A 251 16.26 0.44 -5.62
N LEU A 252 16.47 -0.49 -4.66
CA LEU A 252 17.44 -1.57 -4.83
C LEU A 252 17.11 -2.47 -6.02
N VAL A 253 15.83 -2.78 -6.24
CA VAL A 253 15.40 -3.53 -7.42
C VAL A 253 15.71 -2.76 -8.70
N LEU A 254 15.39 -1.45 -8.76
CA LEU A 254 15.68 -0.61 -9.94
C LEU A 254 17.20 -0.49 -10.20
N VAL A 255 18.02 -0.42 -9.16
CA VAL A 255 19.49 -0.44 -9.27
C VAL A 255 19.97 -1.79 -9.82
N ALA A 256 19.43 -2.90 -9.29
CA ALA A 256 19.84 -4.25 -9.71
C ALA A 256 19.54 -4.53 -11.18
N VAL A 257 18.47 -3.94 -11.74
CA VAL A 257 18.11 -4.07 -13.16
C VAL A 257 18.70 -2.95 -14.04
N GLY A 258 19.53 -2.05 -13.49
CA GLY A 258 20.23 -1.00 -14.23
C GLY A 258 19.37 0.21 -14.63
N ILE A 259 18.19 0.38 -14.05
CA ILE A 259 17.29 1.53 -14.30
C ILE A 259 17.67 2.74 -13.42
N ALA A 260 18.19 2.50 -12.21
CA ALA A 260 18.63 3.53 -11.29
C ALA A 260 20.09 3.32 -10.87
N THR A 261 20.71 4.38 -10.33
CA THR A 261 22.10 4.33 -9.82
C THR A 261 22.10 4.24 -8.29
N ALA A 262 23.03 3.47 -7.76
CA ALA A 262 23.25 3.43 -6.31
C ALA A 262 23.77 4.78 -5.83
N SER A 263 23.20 5.28 -4.71
CA SER A 263 23.61 6.53 -4.09
C SER A 263 23.93 6.32 -2.61
N TRP A 264 24.70 7.20 -2.01
CA TRP A 264 24.97 7.15 -0.57
C TRP A 264 23.69 7.40 0.25
N SER A 265 22.75 8.21 -0.27
CA SER A 265 21.44 8.44 0.35
C SER A 265 20.62 7.16 0.45
N LEU A 266 20.72 6.26 -0.53
CA LEU A 266 20.12 4.92 -0.46
C LEU A 266 20.67 4.11 0.72
N GLY A 267 22.00 4.15 0.95
CA GLY A 267 22.64 3.49 2.09
C GLY A 267 22.17 4.07 3.43
N LEU A 268 22.11 5.39 3.56
CA LEU A 268 21.63 6.07 4.77
C LEU A 268 20.13 5.76 5.01
N ALA A 269 19.31 5.81 3.98
CA ALA A 269 17.89 5.45 4.09
C ALA A 269 17.71 4.00 4.54
N ALA A 270 18.50 3.06 3.99
CA ALA A 270 18.46 1.67 4.41
C ALA A 270 18.81 1.50 5.90
N LEU A 271 19.81 2.23 6.40
CA LEU A 271 20.19 2.23 7.83
C LEU A 271 19.07 2.79 8.72
N LEU A 272 18.48 3.94 8.34
CA LEU A 272 17.38 4.55 9.10
C LEU A 272 16.15 3.63 9.17
N ILE A 273 15.77 3.05 8.05
CA ILE A 273 14.60 2.16 7.97
C ILE A 273 14.84 0.86 8.72
N THR A 274 16.02 0.24 8.55
CA THR A 274 16.36 -1.00 9.25
C THR A 274 16.47 -0.78 10.76
N GLY A 275 17.12 0.31 11.17
CA GLY A 275 17.19 0.71 12.58
C GLY A 275 15.82 0.98 13.19
N GLY A 276 14.98 1.72 12.46
CA GLY A 276 13.59 1.98 12.87
C GLY A 276 12.76 0.69 13.02
N ALA A 277 12.89 -0.22 12.05
CA ALA A 277 12.22 -1.51 12.09
C ALA A 277 12.69 -2.38 13.27
N ALA A 278 13.99 -2.40 13.56
CA ALA A 278 14.55 -3.11 14.70
C ALA A 278 14.04 -2.56 16.05
N ILE A 279 13.97 -1.25 16.21
CA ILE A 279 13.43 -0.58 17.40
C ILE A 279 11.95 -0.91 17.58
N ALA A 280 11.15 -0.84 16.52
CA ALA A 280 9.73 -1.17 16.56
C ALA A 280 9.50 -2.66 16.88
N ALA A 281 10.26 -3.57 16.26
CA ALA A 281 10.17 -5.00 16.55
C ALA A 281 10.51 -5.31 18.00
N HIS A 282 11.56 -4.67 18.56
CA HIS A 282 11.89 -4.82 19.97
C HIS A 282 10.79 -4.32 20.91
N ALA A 283 10.14 -3.20 20.56
CA ALA A 283 9.00 -2.69 21.30
C ALA A 283 7.81 -3.68 21.28
N SER A 284 7.53 -4.31 20.12
CA SER A 284 6.48 -5.34 19.99
C SER A 284 6.78 -6.56 20.88
N LEU A 285 8.00 -7.08 20.86
CA LEU A 285 8.40 -8.27 21.65
C LEU A 285 8.25 -8.07 23.16
N ARG A 286 8.60 -6.90 23.70
CA ARG A 286 8.43 -6.57 25.12
C ARG A 286 6.98 -6.47 25.58
N GLY A 287 6.01 -6.42 24.67
CA GLY A 287 4.59 -6.39 24.98
C GLY A 287 3.96 -7.78 25.12
N SER A 288 4.56 -8.79 24.48
CA SER A 288 4.07 -10.17 24.53
C SER A 288 4.50 -10.95 25.76
N THR A 289 5.43 -10.42 26.57
CA THR A 289 5.98 -11.08 27.79
C THR A 289 5.38 -10.53 29.09
N GLY A 290 4.46 -9.56 29.03
CA GLY A 290 3.87 -8.89 30.20
C GLY A 290 2.36 -9.11 30.37
N GLY A 291 1.77 -10.11 29.67
CA GLY A 291 0.35 -10.45 29.77
C GLY A 291 0.13 -11.85 30.28
#